data_5d4bee3d8123015cc02598af02191389
#
_entry.id   5d4bee3d8123015cc02598af02191389
#
_cell.length_a   1.000
_cell.length_b   1.000
_cell.length_c   1.000
_cell.angle_alpha   90.00
_cell.angle_beta   90.00
_cell.angle_gamma   90.00
#
_symmetry.space_group_name_H-M   'P 1'
#
loop_
_entity.id
_entity.type
_entity.pdbx_description
1 polymer ?
#
loop_
_entity_poly.entity_id
_entity_poly.type
_entity_poly.pdbx_seq_one_letter_code
_entity_poly.pdbx_strand_id
1 'polypeptide(L)'
;RKYGEEHTPYDVLSYEANDKKAMTDLMEKLHNDPSIDVVLMDSPGSLKANGLIPMFVNSDIIIVPFHYDLVTVPSTASFLMFIERLRKAVGGRMKARLFIVPNLHDGRVGKRSELVIWDNARETFSNYGHVTARIPKRADMERFSTMAALDMQGGIVAPVFERIYTDIFDTAMPIREVVLPSIQQTEKNDKEKS
;
A
#
# COMPACT_ATOMS: atom_id res chain seq x y z
N ARG A 1 19.78 -9.66 7.60
CA ARG A 1 19.38 -9.12 6.29
C ARG A 1 19.79 -10.12 5.22
N LYS A 2 18.83 -10.59 4.43
CA LYS A 2 19.03 -11.71 3.49
C LYS A 2 19.36 -11.25 2.06
N TYR A 3 19.27 -9.94 1.81
CA TYR A 3 19.54 -9.32 0.52
C TYR A 3 20.39 -8.08 0.75
N GLY A 4 21.43 -7.91 -0.07
CA GLY A 4 22.35 -6.78 0.04
C GLY A 4 21.65 -5.43 -0.14
N GLU A 5 22.18 -4.41 0.48
CA GLU A 5 21.62 -3.05 0.52
C GLU A 5 21.70 -2.30 -0.81
N GLU A 6 22.22 -2.93 -1.85
CA GLU A 6 22.75 -2.20 -3.01
C GLU A 6 21.73 -1.74 -4.05
N HIS A 7 20.43 -2.11 -3.97
CA HIS A 7 19.49 -1.78 -5.07
C HIS A 7 18.02 -1.62 -4.65
N THR A 8 17.73 -0.86 -3.61
CA THR A 8 16.36 -0.41 -3.42
C THR A 8 16.10 0.81 -4.34
N PRO A 9 15.05 0.78 -5.16
CA PRO A 9 14.72 1.92 -6.04
C PRO A 9 14.18 3.14 -5.28
N TYR A 10 14.15 3.08 -3.95
CA TYR A 10 13.68 4.12 -3.04
C TYR A 10 14.35 3.95 -1.67
N ASP A 11 14.42 5.03 -0.93
CA ASP A 11 14.93 5.02 0.45
C ASP A 11 13.94 4.37 1.40
N VAL A 12 14.43 3.56 2.34
CA VAL A 12 13.62 2.93 3.38
C VAL A 12 14.13 3.38 4.75
N LEU A 13 13.28 4.11 5.47
CA LEU A 13 13.58 4.60 6.81
C LEU A 13 12.67 3.91 7.84
N SER A 14 13.25 3.53 8.98
CA SER A 14 12.50 3.04 10.13
C SER A 14 12.30 4.20 11.11
N TYR A 15 11.07 4.37 11.61
CA TYR A 15 10.73 5.45 12.51
C TYR A 15 9.88 4.99 13.69
N GLU A 16 10.13 5.59 14.88
CA GLU A 16 9.36 5.27 16.08
C GLU A 16 8.02 6.01 16.10
N ALA A 17 6.92 5.26 16.07
CA ALA A 17 5.56 5.83 16.00
C ALA A 17 5.00 6.26 17.38
N ASN A 18 5.77 6.17 18.47
CA ASN A 18 5.27 6.46 19.82
C ASN A 18 5.36 7.93 20.21
N ASP A 19 6.25 8.71 19.60
CA ASP A 19 6.45 10.12 19.89
C ASP A 19 5.62 11.00 18.94
N LYS A 20 4.61 11.65 19.50
CA LYS A 20 3.73 12.55 18.75
C LYS A 20 4.47 13.75 18.18
N LYS A 21 5.40 14.33 18.94
CA LYS A 21 6.14 15.54 18.51
C LYS A 21 7.12 15.17 17.38
N ALA A 22 7.90 14.11 17.60
CA ALA A 22 8.84 13.64 16.60
C ALA A 22 8.15 13.26 15.26
N MET A 23 6.95 12.66 15.33
CA MET A 23 6.17 12.36 14.13
C MET A 23 5.65 13.65 13.46
N THR A 24 5.23 14.65 14.21
CA THR A 24 4.80 15.93 13.61
C THR A 24 5.97 16.62 12.90
N ASP A 25 7.12 16.70 13.56
CA ASP A 25 8.35 17.30 13.00
C ASP A 25 8.81 16.55 11.74
N LEU A 26 8.67 15.20 11.73
CA LEU A 26 8.95 14.38 10.56
C LEU A 26 8.01 14.71 9.40
N MET A 27 6.70 14.76 9.64
CA MET A 27 5.72 15.05 8.60
C MET A 27 5.95 16.43 7.98
N GLU A 28 6.25 17.44 8.80
CA GLU A 28 6.60 18.79 8.32
C GLU A 28 7.87 18.77 7.47
N LYS A 29 8.91 18.06 7.91
CA LYS A 29 10.16 17.92 7.15
C LYS A 29 9.93 17.27 5.79
N LEU A 30 9.22 16.14 5.78
CA LEU A 30 8.94 15.40 4.53
C LEU A 30 8.08 16.21 3.55
N HIS A 31 7.10 16.95 4.07
CA HIS A 31 6.22 17.78 3.23
C HIS A 31 6.95 18.98 2.61
N ASN A 32 7.94 19.52 3.30
CA ASN A 32 8.71 20.69 2.84
C ASN A 32 9.98 20.33 2.04
N ASP A 33 10.29 19.05 1.86
CA ASP A 33 11.47 18.62 1.10
C ASP A 33 11.15 18.54 -0.40
N PRO A 34 11.67 19.46 -1.23
CA PRO A 34 11.36 19.49 -2.66
C PRO A 34 12.01 18.36 -3.46
N SER A 35 12.85 17.54 -2.84
CA SER A 35 13.49 16.38 -3.47
C SER A 35 12.65 15.12 -3.39
N ILE A 36 11.52 15.18 -2.64
CA ILE A 36 10.64 14.03 -2.40
C ILE A 36 9.32 14.23 -3.13
N ASP A 37 9.03 13.35 -4.08
CA ASP A 37 7.75 13.34 -4.80
C ASP A 37 6.65 12.61 -4.04
N VAL A 38 6.98 11.47 -3.44
CA VAL A 38 6.02 10.59 -2.75
C VAL A 38 6.66 9.98 -1.51
N VAL A 39 5.92 10.00 -0.39
CA VAL A 39 6.25 9.27 0.82
C VAL A 39 5.21 8.20 1.07
N LEU A 40 5.64 6.94 1.14
CA LEU A 40 4.79 5.83 1.55
C LEU A 40 5.06 5.49 3.00
N MET A 41 4.06 5.64 3.86
CA MET A 41 4.16 5.35 5.30
C MET A 41 3.43 4.04 5.63
N ASP A 42 4.19 3.03 6.05
CA ASP A 42 3.61 1.78 6.55
C ASP A 42 3.33 1.94 8.05
N SER A 43 2.06 1.87 8.43
CA SER A 43 1.61 2.07 9.81
C SER A 43 1.53 0.76 10.58
N PRO A 44 1.88 0.76 11.89
CA PRO A 44 1.65 -0.41 12.73
C PRO A 44 0.15 -0.76 12.79
N GLY A 45 -0.16 -2.05 12.88
CA GLY A 45 -1.55 -2.54 12.94
C GLY A 45 -2.34 -2.18 14.21
N SER A 46 -1.72 -1.49 15.16
CA SER A 46 -2.35 -1.05 16.41
C SER A 46 -2.46 0.47 16.46
N LEU A 47 -3.64 1.00 16.72
CA LEU A 47 -3.90 2.45 16.87
C LEU A 47 -3.43 3.04 18.21
N LYS A 48 -2.64 2.30 19.02
CA LYS A 48 -2.21 2.74 20.35
C LYS A 48 -1.05 3.73 20.34
N ALA A 49 -0.30 3.82 19.25
CA ALA A 49 0.87 4.70 19.17
C ALA A 49 0.44 6.16 18.99
N ASN A 50 0.95 7.05 19.85
CA ASN A 50 0.56 8.46 19.88
C ASN A 50 0.96 9.24 18.60
N GLY A 51 2.00 8.82 17.91
CA GLY A 51 2.47 9.42 16.65
C GLY A 51 1.61 9.11 15.44
N LEU A 52 0.67 8.15 15.53
CA LEU A 52 -0.23 7.85 14.41
C LEU A 52 -1.22 8.98 14.13
N ILE A 53 -1.64 9.72 15.15
CA ILE A 53 -2.56 10.85 14.97
C ILE A 53 -1.97 11.92 14.03
N PRO A 54 -0.77 12.50 14.28
CA PRO A 54 -0.18 13.44 13.36
C PRO A 54 0.12 12.84 11.98
N MET A 55 0.48 11.56 11.90
CA MET A 55 0.66 10.87 10.64
C MET A 55 -0.63 10.89 9.81
N PHE A 56 -1.77 10.44 10.36
CA PHE A 56 -3.04 10.44 9.64
C PHE A 56 -3.56 11.85 9.32
N VAL A 57 -3.38 12.80 10.22
CA VAL A 57 -3.86 14.20 10.06
C VAL A 57 -3.13 14.90 8.91
N ASN A 58 -1.83 14.63 8.74
CA ASN A 58 -0.98 15.28 7.75
C ASN A 58 -0.76 14.44 6.47
N SER A 59 -1.39 13.27 6.35
CA SER A 59 -1.37 12.50 5.10
C SER A 59 -2.33 13.10 4.09
N ASP A 60 -1.96 13.09 2.80
CA ASP A 60 -2.84 13.48 1.68
C ASP A 60 -3.76 12.33 1.30
N ILE A 61 -3.27 11.09 1.44
CA ILE A 61 -3.95 9.86 1.04
C ILE A 61 -3.79 8.84 2.15
N ILE A 62 -4.87 8.13 2.48
CA ILE A 62 -4.85 6.97 3.36
C ILE A 62 -5.38 5.78 2.58
N ILE A 63 -4.54 4.76 2.43
CA ILE A 63 -4.90 3.50 1.78
C ILE A 63 -5.24 2.48 2.86
N VAL A 64 -6.42 1.88 2.76
CA VAL A 64 -6.95 0.93 3.75
C VAL A 64 -7.20 -0.42 3.07
N PRO A 65 -6.19 -1.31 3.04
CA PRO A 65 -6.39 -2.65 2.51
C PRO A 65 -7.23 -3.48 3.47
N PHE A 66 -8.14 -4.28 2.94
CA PHE A 66 -8.94 -5.22 3.73
C PHE A 66 -9.26 -6.50 2.96
N HIS A 67 -9.60 -7.55 3.68
CA HIS A 67 -10.08 -8.81 3.12
C HIS A 67 -11.57 -8.98 3.41
N TYR A 68 -12.26 -9.74 2.56
CA TYR A 68 -13.65 -10.12 2.80
C TYR A 68 -13.70 -11.33 3.75
N ASP A 69 -13.46 -11.09 5.04
CA ASP A 69 -13.54 -12.10 6.08
C ASP A 69 -14.18 -11.55 7.37
N LEU A 70 -14.52 -12.46 8.28
CA LEU A 70 -15.27 -12.13 9.50
C LEU A 70 -14.45 -11.31 10.52
N VAL A 71 -13.15 -11.21 10.36
CA VAL A 71 -12.25 -10.47 11.26
C VAL A 71 -11.88 -9.13 10.66
N THR A 72 -11.48 -9.12 9.40
CA THR A 72 -10.95 -7.92 8.75
C THR A 72 -12.05 -6.90 8.45
N VAL A 73 -13.25 -7.33 8.04
CA VAL A 73 -14.37 -6.41 7.77
C VAL A 73 -14.75 -5.58 9.01
N PRO A 74 -15.01 -6.17 10.20
CA PRO A 74 -15.29 -5.38 11.40
C PRO A 74 -14.14 -4.50 11.86
N SER A 75 -12.89 -4.97 11.76
CA SER A 75 -11.72 -4.16 12.14
C SER A 75 -11.52 -2.97 11.20
N THR A 76 -11.75 -3.16 9.90
CA THR A 76 -11.76 -2.07 8.92
C THR A 76 -12.86 -1.05 9.21
N ALA A 77 -14.09 -1.49 9.50
CA ALA A 77 -15.15 -0.61 9.91
C ALA A 77 -14.79 0.24 11.13
N SER A 78 -14.18 -0.39 12.14
CA SER A 78 -13.70 0.29 13.36
C SER A 78 -12.64 1.34 13.04
N PHE A 79 -11.70 1.03 12.15
CA PHE A 79 -10.69 1.97 11.69
C PHE A 79 -11.32 3.16 10.93
N LEU A 80 -12.24 2.91 10.01
CA LEU A 80 -12.91 3.97 9.25
C LEU A 80 -13.70 4.91 10.18
N MET A 81 -14.39 4.36 11.18
CA MET A 81 -15.07 5.13 12.22
C MET A 81 -14.09 5.94 13.06
N PHE A 82 -12.90 5.40 13.37
CA PHE A 82 -11.84 6.13 14.05
C PHE A 82 -11.38 7.32 13.21
N ILE A 83 -11.11 7.15 11.93
CA ILE A 83 -10.70 8.23 11.02
C ILE A 83 -11.78 9.31 10.93
N GLU A 84 -13.06 8.95 10.86
CA GLU A 84 -14.15 9.93 10.87
C GLU A 84 -14.23 10.73 12.17
N ARG A 85 -14.05 10.09 13.32
CA ARG A 85 -13.98 10.77 14.62
C ARG A 85 -12.77 11.72 14.68
N LEU A 86 -11.61 11.26 14.20
CA LEU A 86 -10.41 12.06 14.13
C LEU A 86 -10.60 13.29 13.25
N ARG A 87 -11.19 13.12 12.04
CA ARG A 87 -11.48 14.20 11.11
C ARG A 87 -12.36 15.29 11.77
N LYS A 88 -13.41 14.86 12.49
CA LYS A 88 -14.29 15.76 13.24
C LYS A 88 -13.55 16.47 14.38
N ALA A 89 -12.70 15.75 15.12
CA ALA A 89 -11.98 16.31 16.27
C ALA A 89 -10.92 17.35 15.87
N VAL A 90 -10.30 17.20 14.70
CA VAL A 90 -9.28 18.16 14.22
C VAL A 90 -9.83 19.27 13.33
N GLY A 91 -11.12 19.29 13.04
CA GLY A 91 -11.83 20.39 12.40
C GLY A 91 -11.20 20.87 11.09
N GLY A 92 -11.37 20.13 10.00
CA GLY A 92 -10.94 20.54 8.66
C GLY A 92 -9.43 20.53 8.38
N ARG A 93 -8.57 20.28 9.38
CA ARG A 93 -7.12 20.12 9.18
C ARG A 93 -6.77 18.83 8.47
N MET A 94 -7.53 17.76 8.68
CA MET A 94 -7.34 16.48 8.02
C MET A 94 -8.07 16.46 6.68
N LYS A 95 -7.32 16.57 5.60
CA LYS A 95 -7.83 16.59 4.21
C LYS A 95 -7.62 15.27 3.48
N ALA A 96 -7.08 14.27 4.16
CA ALA A 96 -6.75 12.97 3.57
C ALA A 96 -7.93 12.35 2.81
N ARG A 97 -7.68 11.94 1.57
CA ARG A 97 -8.61 11.09 0.80
C ARG A 97 -8.42 9.64 1.23
N LEU A 98 -9.52 8.91 1.43
CA LEU A 98 -9.49 7.50 1.79
C LEU A 98 -9.72 6.64 0.57
N PHE A 99 -8.82 5.67 0.35
CA PHE A 99 -8.94 4.63 -0.66
C PHE A 99 -8.99 3.28 0.04
N ILE A 100 -10.14 2.61 -0.05
CA ILE A 100 -10.41 1.34 0.63
C ILE A 100 -10.23 0.24 -0.41
N VAL A 101 -9.23 -0.61 -0.20
CA VAL A 101 -8.72 -1.55 -1.20
C VAL A 101 -9.08 -2.98 -0.82
N PRO A 102 -10.06 -3.62 -1.48
CA PRO A 102 -10.34 -5.03 -1.29
C PRO A 102 -9.16 -5.87 -1.81
N ASN A 103 -8.45 -6.53 -0.90
CA ASN A 103 -7.26 -7.31 -1.20
C ASN A 103 -7.52 -8.82 -1.04
N LEU A 104 -6.68 -9.64 -1.64
CA LEU A 104 -6.73 -11.10 -1.59
C LEU A 104 -8.11 -11.68 -1.95
N HIS A 105 -8.82 -11.07 -2.88
CA HIS A 105 -10.12 -11.54 -3.30
C HIS A 105 -10.02 -12.87 -4.07
N ASP A 106 -10.58 -13.93 -3.52
CA ASP A 106 -10.70 -15.23 -4.22
C ASP A 106 -12.12 -15.38 -4.79
N GLY A 107 -12.26 -15.19 -6.09
CA GLY A 107 -13.55 -15.31 -6.79
C GLY A 107 -14.14 -16.72 -6.82
N ARG A 108 -13.39 -17.74 -6.35
CA ARG A 108 -13.86 -19.13 -6.23
C ARG A 108 -14.47 -19.42 -4.88
N VAL A 109 -14.23 -18.56 -3.90
CA VAL A 109 -14.70 -18.68 -2.52
C VAL A 109 -15.88 -17.76 -2.32
N GLY A 110 -16.91 -18.26 -1.71
CA GLY A 110 -18.08 -17.49 -1.32
C GLY A 110 -19.39 -18.19 -1.71
N LYS A 111 -20.18 -18.57 -0.71
CA LYS A 111 -21.56 -18.93 -0.92
C LYS A 111 -22.35 -17.67 -1.28
N ARG A 112 -23.50 -17.82 -1.94
CA ARG A 112 -24.33 -16.67 -2.34
C ARG A 112 -24.65 -15.72 -1.17
N SER A 113 -24.80 -16.25 0.05
CA SER A 113 -25.01 -15.46 1.28
C SER A 113 -23.78 -14.63 1.67
N GLU A 114 -22.57 -15.12 1.44
CA GLU A 114 -21.33 -14.40 1.75
C GLU A 114 -21.08 -13.28 0.75
N LEU A 115 -21.43 -13.48 -0.51
CA LEU A 115 -21.34 -12.44 -1.54
C LEU A 115 -22.23 -11.23 -1.18
N VAL A 116 -23.42 -11.45 -0.64
CA VAL A 116 -24.29 -10.37 -0.15
C VAL A 116 -23.62 -9.59 1.00
N ILE A 117 -22.97 -10.29 1.92
CA ILE A 117 -22.24 -9.63 3.03
C ILE A 117 -21.07 -8.79 2.48
N TRP A 118 -20.37 -9.28 1.46
CA TRP A 118 -19.25 -8.56 0.84
C TRP A 118 -19.70 -7.31 0.07
N ASP A 119 -20.83 -7.41 -0.63
CA ASP A 119 -21.41 -6.26 -1.33
C ASP A 119 -21.93 -5.22 -0.33
N ASN A 120 -22.58 -5.63 0.76
CA ASN A 120 -22.97 -4.75 1.85
C ASN A 120 -21.77 -4.08 2.53
N ALA A 121 -20.67 -4.80 2.75
CA ALA A 121 -19.45 -4.22 3.29
C ALA A 121 -18.89 -3.14 2.35
N ARG A 122 -18.86 -3.42 1.04
CA ARG A 122 -18.41 -2.47 0.03
C ARG A 122 -19.28 -1.22 0.01
N GLU A 123 -20.60 -1.36 0.03
CA GLU A 123 -21.54 -0.25 0.08
C GLU A 123 -21.36 0.58 1.36
N THR A 124 -21.24 -0.09 2.50
CA THR A 124 -21.02 0.58 3.79
C THR A 124 -19.72 1.38 3.77
N PHE A 125 -18.63 0.80 3.27
CA PHE A 125 -17.33 1.45 3.22
C PHE A 125 -17.27 2.61 2.23
N SER A 126 -18.06 2.58 1.18
CA SER A 126 -18.16 3.70 0.21
C SER A 126 -18.65 5.00 0.85
N ASN A 127 -19.32 4.95 2.00
CA ASN A 127 -19.71 6.15 2.77
C ASN A 127 -18.51 6.85 3.42
N TYR A 128 -17.35 6.18 3.55
CA TYR A 128 -16.15 6.72 4.19
C TYR A 128 -15.09 7.19 3.19
N GLY A 129 -15.04 6.55 2.02
CA GLY A 129 -14.05 6.85 1.01
C GLY A 129 -14.26 6.08 -0.28
N HIS A 130 -13.34 6.22 -1.22
CA HIS A 130 -13.41 5.51 -2.49
C HIS A 130 -13.04 4.03 -2.32
N VAL A 131 -13.95 3.13 -2.66
CA VAL A 131 -13.67 1.69 -2.68
C VAL A 131 -13.18 1.28 -4.06
N THR A 132 -11.92 0.91 -4.14
CA THR A 132 -11.21 0.62 -5.39
C THR A 132 -11.62 -0.72 -6.05
N ALA A 133 -10.97 -1.05 -7.15
CA ALA A 133 -11.02 -2.39 -7.73
C ALA A 133 -10.46 -3.44 -6.75
N ARG A 134 -10.94 -4.67 -6.88
CA ARG A 134 -10.52 -5.82 -6.04
C ARG A 134 -9.18 -6.36 -6.52
N ILE A 135 -8.21 -6.49 -5.63
CA ILE A 135 -6.95 -7.19 -5.92
C ILE A 135 -7.19 -8.70 -5.75
N PRO A 136 -7.03 -9.50 -6.80
CA PRO A 136 -7.29 -10.93 -6.72
C PRO A 136 -6.22 -11.66 -5.89
N LYS A 137 -6.64 -12.71 -5.19
CA LYS A 137 -5.71 -13.64 -4.54
C LYS A 137 -4.97 -14.46 -5.61
N ARG A 138 -3.65 -14.37 -5.63
CA ARG A 138 -2.79 -15.07 -6.59
C ARG A 138 -1.59 -15.66 -5.88
N ALA A 139 -1.30 -16.94 -6.15
CA ALA A 139 -0.12 -17.61 -5.61
C ALA A 139 1.20 -16.93 -6.04
N ASP A 140 1.20 -16.30 -7.20
CA ASP A 140 2.36 -15.57 -7.70
C ASP A 140 2.68 -14.35 -6.84
N MET A 141 1.65 -13.70 -6.24
CA MET A 141 1.81 -12.54 -5.36
C MET A 141 2.43 -12.93 -4.00
N GLU A 142 2.31 -14.18 -3.57
CA GLU A 142 2.97 -14.65 -2.34
C GLU A 142 4.50 -14.72 -2.49
N ARG A 143 4.98 -14.78 -3.73
CA ARG A 143 6.41 -14.79 -4.08
C ARG A 143 6.93 -13.42 -4.49
N PHE A 144 6.09 -12.40 -4.40
CA PHE A 144 6.47 -11.03 -4.76
C PHE A 144 7.57 -10.51 -3.83
N SER A 145 8.55 -9.88 -4.44
CA SER A 145 9.62 -9.17 -3.74
C SER A 145 9.78 -7.77 -4.33
N THR A 146 9.86 -6.77 -3.49
CA THR A 146 10.15 -5.39 -3.92
C THR A 146 11.57 -5.24 -4.46
N MET A 147 12.44 -6.23 -4.21
CA MET A 147 13.83 -6.26 -4.68
C MET A 147 13.99 -6.88 -6.07
N ALA A 148 13.03 -7.68 -6.50
CA ALA A 148 13.05 -8.33 -7.80
C ALA A 148 11.61 -8.48 -8.31
N ALA A 149 11.20 -7.61 -9.20
CA ALA A 149 9.95 -7.79 -9.93
C ALA A 149 10.08 -9.00 -10.86
N LEU A 150 9.21 -10.00 -10.68
CA LEU A 150 9.12 -11.10 -11.62
C LEU A 150 8.25 -10.63 -12.79
N ASP A 151 8.76 -10.71 -14.02
CA ASP A 151 8.09 -10.25 -15.25
C ASP A 151 6.65 -10.78 -15.41
N MET A 152 6.40 -11.99 -14.90
CA MET A 152 5.07 -12.62 -14.95
C MET A 152 4.04 -12.02 -14.00
N GLN A 153 4.45 -11.31 -12.95
CA GLN A 153 3.52 -10.74 -11.97
C GLN A 153 2.85 -9.48 -12.50
N GLY A 154 3.58 -8.67 -13.27
CA GLY A 154 3.06 -7.46 -13.89
C GLY A 154 1.85 -7.74 -14.79
N GLY A 155 1.92 -8.74 -15.68
CA GLY A 155 0.91 -9.00 -16.68
C GLY A 155 -0.49 -9.37 -16.13
N ILE A 156 -0.57 -9.97 -14.95
CA ILE A 156 -1.84 -10.46 -14.38
C ILE A 156 -2.51 -9.43 -13.48
N VAL A 157 -1.74 -8.72 -12.67
CA VAL A 157 -2.26 -7.76 -11.71
C VAL A 157 -2.09 -6.31 -12.14
N ALA A 158 -1.25 -6.04 -13.14
CA ALA A 158 -1.00 -4.72 -13.67
C ALA A 158 -2.29 -3.92 -13.96
N PRO A 159 -3.30 -4.46 -14.66
CA PRO A 159 -4.52 -3.70 -14.96
C PRO A 159 -5.28 -3.25 -13.70
N VAL A 160 -5.22 -4.03 -12.62
CA VAL A 160 -5.86 -3.68 -11.35
C VAL A 160 -5.07 -2.58 -10.64
N PHE A 161 -3.74 -2.71 -10.60
CA PHE A 161 -2.87 -1.69 -10.00
C PHE A 161 -2.89 -0.38 -10.78
N GLU A 162 -2.89 -0.43 -12.11
CA GLU A 162 -3.05 0.76 -12.96
C GLU A 162 -4.34 1.51 -12.64
N ARG A 163 -5.43 0.77 -12.47
CA ARG A 163 -6.71 1.37 -12.11
C ARG A 163 -6.67 1.99 -10.71
N ILE A 164 -6.11 1.29 -9.72
CA ILE A 164 -5.95 1.80 -8.35
C ILE A 164 -5.05 3.04 -8.35
N TYR A 165 -3.97 3.02 -9.11
CA TYR A 165 -3.08 4.16 -9.27
C TYR A 165 -3.81 5.37 -9.85
N THR A 166 -4.57 5.16 -10.93
CA THR A 166 -5.39 6.21 -11.55
C THR A 166 -6.42 6.77 -10.57
N ASP A 167 -7.09 5.92 -9.81
CA ASP A 167 -8.05 6.33 -8.78
C ASP A 167 -7.40 7.21 -7.69
N ILE A 168 -6.15 6.90 -7.32
CA ILE A 168 -5.39 7.61 -6.27
C ILE A 168 -4.83 8.94 -6.77
N PHE A 169 -4.17 8.93 -7.92
CA PHE A 169 -3.39 10.06 -8.42
C PHE A 169 -4.12 10.88 -9.48
N ASP A 170 -5.29 10.46 -9.92
CA ASP A 170 -6.07 11.08 -11.00
C ASP A 170 -5.26 11.24 -12.30
N THR A 171 -4.35 10.30 -12.54
CA THR A 171 -3.49 10.25 -13.72
C THR A 171 -3.13 8.82 -14.07
N ALA A 172 -2.77 8.57 -15.32
CA ALA A 172 -2.32 7.25 -15.76
C ALA A 172 -0.99 6.89 -15.08
N MET A 173 -0.85 5.62 -14.72
CA MET A 173 0.40 5.10 -14.19
C MET A 173 1.52 5.28 -15.22
N PRO A 174 2.67 5.87 -14.86
CA PRO A 174 3.78 6.02 -15.79
C PRO A 174 4.28 4.65 -16.23
N ILE A 175 4.43 4.47 -17.54
CA ILE A 175 5.05 3.28 -18.10
C ILE A 175 6.54 3.35 -17.74
N ARG A 176 6.98 2.59 -16.75
CA ARG A 176 8.40 2.37 -16.52
C ARG A 176 8.85 1.28 -17.48
N GLU A 177 9.73 1.63 -18.41
CA GLU A 177 10.60 0.62 -18.99
C GLU A 177 11.42 0.01 -17.85
N VAL A 178 11.14 -1.26 -17.55
CA VAL A 178 11.98 -2.02 -16.62
C VAL A 178 13.29 -2.28 -17.36
N VAL A 179 14.25 -1.40 -17.15
CA VAL A 179 15.65 -1.66 -17.59
C VAL A 179 16.17 -2.77 -16.68
N LEU A 180 16.02 -4.00 -17.12
CA LEU A 180 16.67 -5.14 -16.47
C LEU A 180 18.18 -4.91 -16.55
N PRO A 181 18.91 -4.97 -15.42
CA PRO A 181 20.36 -4.95 -15.48
C PRO A 181 20.80 -6.14 -16.34
N SER A 182 21.57 -5.84 -17.39
CA SER A 182 22.16 -6.85 -18.27
C SER A 182 22.98 -7.80 -17.39
N ILE A 183 22.55 -9.06 -17.30
CA ILE A 183 23.35 -10.11 -16.69
C ILE A 183 24.57 -10.27 -17.58
N GLN A 184 25.70 -9.72 -17.16
CA GLN A 184 26.98 -10.04 -17.78
C GLN A 184 27.21 -11.53 -17.54
N GLN A 185 27.04 -12.31 -18.59
CA GLN A 185 27.50 -13.69 -18.62
C GLN A 185 29.00 -13.64 -18.43
N THR A 186 29.48 -13.98 -17.25
CA THR A 186 30.85 -14.30 -17.01
C THR A 186 31.13 -15.61 -17.77
N GLU A 187 31.66 -15.48 -18.99
CA GLU A 187 32.25 -16.60 -19.70
C GLU A 187 33.39 -17.16 -18.83
N LYS A 188 33.14 -18.33 -18.26
CA LYS A 188 34.19 -19.15 -17.70
C LYS A 188 35.10 -19.59 -18.84
N ASN A 189 36.23 -18.94 -18.96
CA ASN A 189 37.37 -19.45 -19.69
C ASN A 189 37.91 -20.68 -18.96
N ASP A 190 37.37 -21.84 -19.27
CA ASP A 190 38.10 -23.09 -19.08
C ASP A 190 39.07 -23.26 -20.26
N LYS A 191 40.25 -22.69 -20.07
CA LYS A 191 41.42 -23.08 -20.84
C LYS A 191 42.39 -23.81 -19.95
N GLU A 192 42.53 -25.07 -20.28
CA GLU A 192 43.76 -25.84 -20.34
C GLU A 192 44.66 -25.92 -19.10
N LYS A 193 44.73 -27.13 -18.59
CA LYS A 193 46.08 -27.70 -18.37
C LYS A 193 46.09 -29.15 -18.77
N SER A 194 46.82 -29.39 -19.86
CA SER A 194 47.44 -30.68 -20.20
C SER A 194 48.28 -31.22 -19.08
#